data_0b4b4d1140ef731578ee02d88e3d8c2e
#
_entry.id   0b4b4d1140ef731578ee02d88e3d8c2e
#
_cell.length_a   1.000
_cell.length_b   1.000
_cell.length_c   1.000
_cell.angle_alpha   90.00
_cell.angle_beta   90.00
_cell.angle_gamma   90.00
#
_symmetry.space_group_name_H-M   'P 1'
#
loop_
_entity.id
_entity.type
_entity.pdbx_description
1 polymer ?
#
loop_
_entity_poly.entity_id
_entity_poly.type
_entity_poly.pdbx_seq_one_letter_code
_entity_poly.pdbx_strand_id
1 'polypeptide(L)'
;MRGGWTYIMTNRPRGVLYIGVTANLASRVCQHRNGEGSAFCKRYQLTRLVLAEQHGSIEEAIAREKAMKAWKRGWKIELIEQGNPKWLDMWDLMNA
;
A
#
# COMPACT_ATOMS: atom_id res chain seq x y z
N MET A 1 6.56 -21.70 2.22
CA MET A 1 6.73 -20.77 1.11
C MET A 1 6.17 -19.41 1.45
N ARG A 2 6.80 -18.38 0.98
CA ARG A 2 6.39 -17.04 1.30
C ARG A 2 5.71 -16.38 0.12
N GLY A 3 4.58 -15.80 0.37
CA GLY A 3 3.93 -14.96 -0.61
C GLY A 3 4.51 -13.55 -0.60
N GLY A 4 3.82 -12.65 -1.26
CA GLY A 4 4.15 -11.24 -1.27
C GLY A 4 2.89 -10.42 -1.15
N TRP A 5 3.09 -9.12 -0.92
CA TRP A 5 2.01 -8.16 -0.77
C TRP A 5 2.20 -7.01 -1.73
N THR A 6 1.12 -6.61 -2.40
CA THR A 6 1.05 -5.33 -3.09
C THR A 6 0.22 -4.43 -2.20
N TYR A 7 0.69 -3.21 -1.95
CA TYR A 7 0.00 -2.32 -1.01
C TYR A 7 0.03 -0.89 -1.51
N ILE A 8 -0.87 -0.07 -0.95
CA ILE A 8 -0.90 1.36 -1.24
C ILE A 8 -0.86 2.13 0.06
N MET A 9 0.06 3.10 0.14
CA MET A 9 0.15 4.06 1.24
C MET A 9 -0.32 5.42 0.75
N THR A 10 -0.87 6.21 1.66
CA THR A 10 -1.31 7.57 1.36
C THR A 10 -1.14 8.46 2.58
N ASN A 11 -1.28 9.76 2.37
CA ASN A 11 -1.25 10.74 3.48
C ASN A 11 -2.66 11.09 3.97
N ARG A 12 -3.68 10.97 3.11
CA ARG A 12 -5.06 11.33 3.44
C ARG A 12 -6.00 10.73 2.39
N PRO A 13 -7.32 10.72 2.65
CA PRO A 13 -8.26 10.25 1.63
C PRO A 13 -8.04 10.97 0.30
N ARG A 14 -7.93 10.17 -0.76
CA ARG A 14 -7.69 10.65 -2.12
C ARG A 14 -6.45 11.52 -2.26
N GLY A 15 -5.50 11.36 -1.35
CA GLY A 15 -4.25 12.11 -1.38
C GLY A 15 -3.20 11.49 -2.30
N VAL A 16 -1.93 11.69 -1.95
CA VAL A 16 -0.82 11.12 -2.70
C VAL A 16 -0.80 9.61 -2.51
N LEU A 17 -0.62 8.85 -3.59
CA LEU A 17 -0.61 7.39 -3.56
C LEU A 17 0.79 6.85 -3.83
N TYR A 18 1.20 5.88 -3.02
CA TYR A 18 2.43 5.13 -3.24
C TYR A 18 2.08 3.65 -3.32
N ILE A 19 2.45 3.01 -4.42
CA ILE A 19 2.23 1.57 -4.60
C ILE A 19 3.54 0.87 -4.36
N GLY A 20 3.54 -0.11 -3.46
CA GLY A 20 4.74 -0.84 -3.12
C GLY A 20 4.50 -2.34 -3.12
N VAL A 21 5.59 -3.08 -2.98
CA VAL A 21 5.57 -4.53 -2.88
C VAL A 21 6.53 -4.96 -1.78
N THR A 22 6.13 -5.97 -1.02
CA THR A 22 6.97 -6.47 0.06
C THR A 22 6.64 -7.92 0.38
N ALA A 23 7.62 -8.66 0.89
CA ALA A 23 7.39 -9.99 1.42
C ALA A 23 6.88 -9.93 2.87
N ASN A 24 7.06 -8.81 3.56
CA ASN A 24 6.64 -8.64 4.96
C ASN A 24 5.92 -7.31 5.12
N LEU A 25 4.59 -7.36 5.06
CA LEU A 25 3.76 -6.15 5.08
C LEU A 25 3.92 -5.37 6.39
N ALA A 26 3.85 -6.05 7.53
CA ALA A 26 3.90 -5.38 8.83
C ALA A 26 5.21 -4.61 9.02
N SER A 27 6.33 -5.25 8.68
CA SER A 27 7.65 -4.62 8.79
C SER A 27 7.76 -3.41 7.85
N ARG A 28 7.29 -3.55 6.62
CA ARG A 28 7.38 -2.47 5.63
C ARG A 28 6.52 -1.28 6.00
N VAL A 29 5.29 -1.52 6.45
CA VAL A 29 4.40 -0.44 6.87
C VAL A 29 4.97 0.28 8.09
N CYS A 30 5.54 -0.47 9.04
CA CYS A 30 6.21 0.12 10.18
C CYS A 30 7.35 1.06 9.76
N GLN A 31 8.15 0.64 8.78
CA GLN A 31 9.22 1.48 8.23
C GLN A 31 8.66 2.77 7.62
N HIS A 32 7.58 2.67 6.85
CA HIS A 32 6.95 3.87 6.26
C HIS A 32 6.46 4.82 7.35
N ARG A 33 5.82 4.28 8.39
CA ARG A 33 5.29 5.10 9.48
C ARG A 33 6.40 5.80 10.26
N ASN A 34 7.58 5.20 10.31
CA ASN A 34 8.76 5.77 10.99
C ASN A 34 9.61 6.65 10.07
N GLY A 35 9.21 6.81 8.81
CA GLY A 35 9.95 7.62 7.86
C GLY A 35 11.18 6.95 7.29
N GLU A 36 11.24 5.61 7.35
CA GLU A 36 12.42 4.84 6.96
C GLU A 36 12.28 4.04 5.67
N GLY A 37 11.05 3.83 5.20
CA GLY A 37 10.80 2.87 4.13
C GLY A 37 11.14 3.37 2.73
N SER A 38 10.82 4.61 2.45
CA SER A 38 10.96 5.18 1.11
C SER A 38 11.14 6.68 1.23
N ALA A 39 12.05 7.24 0.45
CA ALA A 39 12.26 8.69 0.42
C ALA A 39 10.97 9.42 -0.01
N PHE A 40 10.25 8.84 -0.99
CA PHE A 40 8.98 9.40 -1.47
C PHE A 40 7.94 9.42 -0.34
N CYS A 41 7.78 8.31 0.37
CA CYS A 41 6.81 8.22 1.46
C CYS A 41 7.18 9.15 2.62
N LYS A 42 8.45 9.27 2.93
CA LYS A 42 8.93 10.18 3.96
C LYS A 42 8.63 11.63 3.59
N ARG A 43 8.94 12.00 2.34
CA ARG A 43 8.76 13.37 1.85
C ARG A 43 7.30 13.83 1.94
N TYR A 44 6.37 12.96 1.56
CA TYR A 44 4.95 13.30 1.53
C TYR A 44 4.19 12.79 2.75
N GLN A 45 4.88 12.20 3.73
CA GLN A 45 4.30 11.69 4.97
C GLN A 45 3.19 10.66 4.70
N LEU A 46 3.50 9.67 3.87
CA LEU A 46 2.55 8.62 3.51
C LEU A 46 2.62 7.51 4.56
N THR A 47 1.84 7.69 5.63
CA THR A 47 1.85 6.77 6.78
C THR A 47 0.59 5.94 6.91
N ARG A 48 -0.41 6.18 6.08
CA ARG A 48 -1.70 5.49 6.14
C ARG A 48 -1.73 4.35 5.11
N LEU A 49 -2.00 3.14 5.57
CA LEU A 49 -2.15 1.96 4.71
C LEU A 49 -3.61 1.86 4.29
N VAL A 50 -3.90 1.97 3.00
CA VAL A 50 -5.30 1.98 2.52
C VAL A 50 -5.65 0.79 1.62
N LEU A 51 -4.66 0.02 1.19
CA LEU A 51 -4.89 -1.20 0.41
C LEU A 51 -3.77 -2.18 0.70
N ALA A 52 -4.13 -3.48 0.83
CA ALA A 52 -3.15 -4.54 0.95
C ALA A 52 -3.70 -5.79 0.27
N GLU A 53 -2.97 -6.31 -0.72
CA GLU A 53 -3.34 -7.50 -1.46
C GLU A 53 -2.28 -8.56 -1.26
N GLN A 54 -2.67 -9.70 -0.72
CA GLN A 54 -1.77 -10.83 -0.55
C GLN A 54 -1.75 -11.68 -1.80
N HIS A 55 -0.55 -12.11 -2.18
CA HIS A 55 -0.34 -12.98 -3.35
C HIS A 55 0.41 -14.24 -2.94
N GLY A 56 0.26 -15.30 -3.74
CA GLY A 56 0.90 -16.57 -3.45
C GLY A 56 2.41 -16.54 -3.60
N SER A 57 2.95 -15.58 -4.36
CA SER A 57 4.38 -15.43 -4.55
C SER A 57 4.76 -13.96 -4.64
N ILE A 58 6.04 -13.66 -4.40
CA ILE A 58 6.55 -12.30 -4.55
C ILE A 58 6.52 -11.87 -6.02
N GLU A 59 6.70 -12.80 -6.94
CA GLU A 59 6.63 -12.50 -8.38
C GLU A 59 5.25 -12.01 -8.79
N GLU A 60 4.20 -12.62 -8.25
CA GLU A 60 2.84 -12.17 -8.50
C GLU A 60 2.59 -10.77 -7.93
N ALA A 61 3.12 -10.53 -6.73
CA ALA A 61 2.99 -9.22 -6.09
C ALA A 61 3.70 -8.13 -6.90
N ILE A 62 4.88 -8.44 -7.43
CA ILE A 62 5.63 -7.50 -8.27
C ILE A 62 4.88 -7.23 -9.57
N ALA A 63 4.33 -8.26 -10.20
CA ALA A 63 3.56 -8.10 -11.43
C ALA A 63 2.34 -7.19 -11.20
N ARG A 64 1.66 -7.39 -10.08
CA ARG A 64 0.49 -6.57 -9.71
C ARG A 64 0.90 -5.11 -9.47
N GLU A 65 2.00 -4.90 -8.76
CA GLU A 65 2.51 -3.55 -8.51
C GLU A 65 2.80 -2.81 -9.81
N LYS A 66 3.48 -3.49 -10.74
CA LYS A 66 3.80 -2.87 -12.04
C LYS A 66 2.54 -2.53 -12.83
N ALA A 67 1.56 -3.42 -12.82
CA ALA A 67 0.28 -3.17 -13.48
C ALA A 67 -0.43 -1.96 -12.89
N MET A 68 -0.52 -1.90 -11.57
CA MET A 68 -1.22 -0.82 -10.88
C MET A 68 -0.54 0.53 -11.07
N LYS A 69 0.79 0.55 -11.15
CA LYS A 69 1.52 1.79 -11.40
C LYS A 69 1.20 2.37 -12.77
N ALA A 70 0.84 1.54 -13.74
CA ALA A 70 0.47 1.97 -15.08
C ALA A 70 -0.99 2.43 -15.17
N TRP A 71 -1.81 2.15 -14.17
CA TRP A 71 -3.23 2.52 -14.18
C TRP A 71 -3.41 4.02 -14.05
N LYS A 72 -4.53 4.51 -14.59
CA LYS A 72 -4.99 5.87 -14.32
C LYS A 72 -5.27 6.00 -12.81
N ARG A 73 -5.06 7.19 -12.29
CA ARG A 73 -5.28 7.47 -10.86
C ARG A 73 -6.69 7.09 -10.40
N GLY A 74 -7.70 7.39 -11.21
CA GLY A 74 -9.09 7.07 -10.86
C GLY A 74 -9.32 5.58 -10.63
N TRP A 75 -8.62 4.72 -11.38
CA TRP A 75 -8.75 3.27 -11.21
C TRP A 75 -8.17 2.81 -9.87
N LYS A 76 -7.07 3.44 -9.44
CA LYS A 76 -6.46 3.11 -8.15
C LYS A 76 -7.39 3.53 -7.01
N ILE A 77 -7.97 4.72 -7.11
CA ILE A 77 -8.94 5.22 -6.13
C ILE A 77 -10.15 4.29 -6.06
N GLU A 78 -10.66 3.89 -7.21
CA GLU A 78 -11.81 2.98 -7.27
C GLU A 78 -11.51 1.66 -6.59
N LEU A 79 -10.34 1.09 -6.85
CA LEU A 79 -9.93 -0.17 -6.21
C LEU A 79 -9.86 -0.01 -4.70
N ILE A 80 -9.27 1.06 -4.21
CA ILE A 80 -9.19 1.33 -2.77
C ILE A 80 -10.58 1.41 -2.18
N GLU A 81 -11.48 2.17 -2.81
CA GLU A 81 -12.80 2.44 -2.25
C GLU A 81 -13.75 1.24 -2.32
N GLN A 82 -13.48 0.24 -3.15
CA GLN A 82 -14.25 -0.99 -3.14
C GLN A 82 -14.14 -1.73 -1.81
N GLY A 83 -12.98 -1.72 -1.19
CA GLY A 83 -12.75 -2.41 0.08
C GLY A 83 -12.58 -1.47 1.27
N ASN A 84 -12.33 -0.20 1.02
CA ASN A 84 -12.05 0.76 2.08
C ASN A 84 -12.60 2.15 1.69
N PRO A 85 -13.94 2.27 1.62
CA PRO A 85 -14.57 3.50 1.10
C PRO A 85 -14.27 4.75 1.92
N LYS A 86 -13.90 4.59 3.19
CA LYS A 86 -13.60 5.73 4.06
C LYS A 86 -12.11 6.01 4.18
N TRP A 87 -11.27 5.25 3.47
CA TRP A 87 -9.82 5.42 3.49
C TRP A 87 -9.23 5.32 4.90
N LEU A 88 -9.76 4.37 5.67
CA LEU A 88 -9.24 4.12 7.03
C LEU A 88 -7.83 3.56 6.95
N ASP A 89 -7.03 3.85 7.98
CA ASP A 89 -5.69 3.30 8.07
C ASP A 89 -5.81 1.83 8.49
N MET A 90 -5.56 0.92 7.55
CA MET A 90 -5.68 -0.52 7.79
C MET A 90 -4.64 -1.04 8.76
N TRP A 91 -3.57 -0.28 8.99
CA TRP A 91 -2.57 -0.64 10.01
C TRP A 91 -3.21 -0.76 11.37
N ASP A 92 -4.08 0.19 11.73
CA ASP A 92 -4.77 0.17 13.01
C ASP A 92 -5.69 -1.05 13.12
N LEU A 93 -6.32 -1.46 12.03
CA LEU A 93 -7.17 -2.66 12.00
C LEU A 93 -6.35 -3.93 12.16
N MET A 94 -5.14 -3.99 11.58
CA MET A 94 -4.27 -5.14 11.66
C MET A 94 -3.67 -5.33 13.06
N ASN A 95 -3.55 -4.25 13.81
CA ASN A 95 -2.91 -4.24 15.12
C ASN A 95 -3.88 -3.97 16.26
N ALA A 96 -5.16 -4.09 15.99
CA ALA A 96 -6.20 -3.88 16.98
C ALA A 96 -6.29 -5.05 17.98
#